data_c857a21cdd1edcf9b96ff40850339469
#
_entry.id   c857a21cdd1edcf9b96ff40850339469
#
_cell.length_a   1.000
_cell.length_b   1.000
_cell.length_c   1.000
_cell.angle_alpha   90.00
_cell.angle_beta   90.00
_cell.angle_gamma   90.00
#
_symmetry.space_group_name_H-M   'P 1'
#
loop_
_entity.id
_entity.type
_entity.pdbx_description
1 polymer ?
#
loop_
_entity_poly.entity_id
_entity_poly.type
_entity_poly.pdbx_seq_one_letter_code
_entity_poly.pdbx_strand_id
1 'polypeptide(L)'
;EYENALSLRQILALGTLQLEQSSSPITSEQAPQLLMLWQGLDNLTNSGTAAEAEINALLAQIESTLNQEQIKLINEMRLTQVEIQAWAQENGITQGTGTGTGMGQGQGSNLSAEEKATRQALNNPTGDTSNRENSLSSMLTQKLIEFLESKASKNHLHWFINR
;
A
#
# COMPACT_ATOMS: atom_id res chain seq x y z
N GLU A 1 -18.45 -7.97 -4.76
CA GLU A 1 -18.25 -6.79 -3.88
C GLU A 1 -18.90 -7.09 -2.54
N TYR A 2 -18.18 -6.88 -1.47
CA TYR A 2 -18.62 -7.02 -0.09
C TYR A 2 -18.44 -5.68 0.65
N GLU A 3 -19.19 -5.51 1.72
CA GLU A 3 -19.21 -4.24 2.47
C GLU A 3 -17.81 -3.90 3.01
N ASN A 4 -17.37 -2.65 2.85
CA ASN A 4 -16.03 -2.15 3.22
C ASN A 4 -14.85 -2.83 2.50
N ALA A 5 -15.06 -3.40 1.32
CA ALA A 5 -13.99 -3.93 0.49
C ALA A 5 -12.96 -2.83 0.14
N LEU A 6 -11.69 -3.22 0.13
CA LEU A 6 -10.61 -2.36 -0.35
C LEU A 6 -10.71 -2.15 -1.87
N SER A 7 -10.04 -1.13 -2.39
CA SER A 7 -9.87 -0.98 -3.83
C SER A 7 -9.11 -2.18 -4.41
N LEU A 8 -9.31 -2.48 -5.70
CA LEU A 8 -8.61 -3.59 -6.36
C LEU A 8 -7.09 -3.51 -6.20
N ARG A 9 -6.52 -2.30 -6.29
CA ARG A 9 -5.09 -2.07 -6.05
C ARG A 9 -4.66 -2.50 -4.66
N GLN A 10 -5.42 -2.11 -3.64
CA GLN A 10 -5.13 -2.45 -2.24
C GLN A 10 -5.31 -3.95 -1.98
N ILE A 11 -6.35 -4.56 -2.54
CA ILE A 11 -6.59 -6.02 -2.43
C ILE A 11 -5.43 -6.79 -3.03
N LEU A 12 -5.00 -6.45 -4.24
CA LEU A 12 -3.88 -7.12 -4.90
C LEU A 12 -2.56 -6.89 -4.15
N ALA A 13 -2.30 -5.66 -3.67
CA ALA A 13 -1.06 -5.35 -2.97
C ALA A 13 -0.98 -6.07 -1.62
N LEU A 14 -1.99 -5.93 -0.76
CA LEU A 14 -2.01 -6.56 0.55
C LEU A 14 -2.11 -8.08 0.43
N GLY A 15 -2.94 -8.57 -0.48
CA GLY A 15 -3.09 -9.99 -0.76
C GLY A 15 -1.77 -10.62 -1.21
N THR A 16 -1.03 -9.97 -2.11
CA THR A 16 0.29 -10.46 -2.56
C THR A 16 1.29 -10.58 -1.40
N LEU A 17 1.31 -9.60 -0.48
CA LEU A 17 2.15 -9.68 0.72
C LEU A 17 1.72 -10.83 1.65
N GLN A 18 0.43 -11.02 1.84
CA GLN A 18 -0.09 -12.07 2.72
C GLN A 18 0.05 -13.48 2.13
N LEU A 19 0.13 -13.61 0.80
CA LEU A 19 0.40 -14.89 0.15
C LEU A 19 1.71 -15.53 0.61
N GLU A 20 2.69 -14.75 1.10
CA GLU A 20 3.95 -15.29 1.60
C GLU A 20 3.77 -16.25 2.80
N GLN A 21 2.71 -16.05 3.56
CA GLN A 21 2.34 -16.90 4.70
C GLN A 21 1.30 -17.98 4.33
N SER A 22 0.92 -18.05 3.06
CA SER A 22 -0.09 -18.99 2.56
C SER A 22 0.53 -20.26 1.97
N SER A 23 -0.34 -21.17 1.53
CA SER A 23 0.07 -22.40 0.81
C SER A 23 0.61 -22.14 -0.60
N SER A 24 0.41 -20.94 -1.16
CA SER A 24 0.82 -20.58 -2.53
C SER A 24 1.54 -19.22 -2.56
N PRO A 25 2.76 -19.14 -1.98
CA PRO A 25 3.53 -17.89 -1.96
C PRO A 25 3.95 -17.46 -3.38
N ILE A 26 4.30 -16.18 -3.53
CA ILE A 26 4.87 -15.68 -4.78
C ILE A 26 6.17 -16.40 -5.08
N THR A 27 6.29 -16.93 -6.28
CA THR A 27 7.52 -17.61 -6.71
C THR A 27 8.62 -16.62 -7.09
N SER A 28 9.88 -17.08 -7.05
CA SER A 28 11.02 -16.29 -7.50
C SER A 28 10.98 -15.95 -9.00
N GLU A 29 10.23 -16.69 -9.79
CA GLU A 29 10.01 -16.44 -11.22
C GLU A 29 8.94 -15.37 -11.45
N GLN A 30 7.90 -15.32 -10.61
CA GLN A 30 6.86 -14.29 -10.66
C GLN A 30 7.36 -12.93 -10.13
N ALA A 31 8.25 -12.95 -9.14
CA ALA A 31 8.67 -11.76 -8.43
C ALA A 31 9.24 -10.65 -9.36
N PRO A 32 10.15 -10.90 -10.32
CA PRO A 32 10.66 -9.87 -11.22
C PRO A 32 9.58 -9.24 -12.11
N GLN A 33 8.64 -10.03 -12.56
CA GLN A 33 7.55 -9.56 -13.42
C GLN A 33 6.56 -8.71 -12.61
N LEU A 34 6.15 -9.18 -11.44
CA LEU A 34 5.32 -8.41 -10.52
C LEU A 34 6.00 -7.10 -10.09
N LEU A 35 7.32 -7.15 -9.82
CA LEU A 35 8.10 -5.97 -9.47
C LEU A 35 8.01 -4.88 -10.55
N MET A 36 8.24 -5.23 -11.81
CA MET A 36 8.15 -4.27 -12.92
C MET A 36 6.75 -3.66 -13.06
N LEU A 37 5.70 -4.47 -12.91
CA LEU A 37 4.32 -4.02 -13.01
C LEU A 37 3.94 -3.07 -11.86
N TRP A 38 4.35 -3.40 -10.63
CA TRP A 38 4.10 -2.56 -9.46
C TRP A 38 4.89 -1.25 -9.48
N GLN A 39 6.15 -1.27 -9.93
CA GLN A 39 6.95 -0.05 -10.14
C GLN A 39 6.33 0.84 -11.23
N GLY A 40 5.86 0.23 -12.33
CA GLY A 40 5.14 0.93 -13.39
C GLY A 40 3.86 1.60 -12.88
N LEU A 41 3.07 0.88 -12.10
CA LEU A 41 1.84 1.38 -11.48
C LEU A 41 2.12 2.53 -10.49
N ASP A 42 3.16 2.40 -9.68
CA ASP A 42 3.55 3.45 -8.72
C ASP A 42 4.00 4.73 -9.44
N ASN A 43 4.88 4.61 -10.43
CA ASN A 43 5.31 5.74 -11.26
C ASN A 43 4.15 6.42 -11.96
N LEU A 44 3.23 5.64 -12.53
CA LEU A 44 2.06 6.15 -13.24
C LEU A 44 1.13 6.92 -12.29
N THR A 45 0.90 6.38 -11.10
CA THR A 45 0.05 7.02 -10.08
C THR A 45 0.69 8.32 -9.55
N ASN A 46 2.01 8.31 -9.33
CA ASN A 46 2.73 9.46 -8.80
C ASN A 46 2.91 10.58 -9.83
N SER A 47 2.81 10.29 -11.13
CA SER A 47 2.88 11.31 -12.19
C SER A 47 1.68 12.28 -12.17
N GLY A 48 0.56 11.87 -11.57
CA GLY A 48 -0.67 12.65 -11.51
C GLY A 48 -1.36 12.85 -12.87
N THR A 49 -0.83 12.25 -13.93
CA THR A 49 -1.36 12.35 -15.31
C THR A 49 -1.92 11.04 -15.84
N ALA A 50 -1.92 10.00 -14.98
CA ALA A 50 -2.38 8.68 -15.37
C ALA A 50 -3.86 8.65 -15.74
N ALA A 51 -4.17 8.11 -16.90
CA ALA A 51 -5.54 7.77 -17.22
C ALA A 51 -5.98 6.54 -16.40
N GLU A 52 -7.21 6.58 -15.92
CA GLU A 52 -7.78 5.45 -15.15
C GLU A 52 -7.72 4.12 -15.93
N ALA A 53 -7.87 4.19 -17.26
CA ALA A 53 -7.74 3.03 -18.14
C ALA A 53 -6.34 2.39 -18.10
N GLU A 54 -5.27 3.20 -17.98
CA GLU A 54 -3.90 2.71 -17.89
C GLU A 54 -3.63 2.02 -16.54
N ILE A 55 -4.14 2.60 -15.46
CA ILE A 55 -4.09 2.00 -14.12
C ILE A 55 -4.79 0.65 -14.13
N ASN A 56 -5.99 0.58 -14.66
CA ASN A 56 -6.77 -0.65 -14.73
C ASN A 56 -6.10 -1.71 -15.63
N ALA A 57 -5.46 -1.32 -16.72
CA ALA A 57 -4.69 -2.23 -17.57
C ALA A 57 -3.50 -2.85 -16.84
N LEU A 58 -2.75 -2.07 -16.05
CA LEU A 58 -1.65 -2.59 -15.22
C LEU A 58 -2.16 -3.50 -14.10
N LEU A 59 -3.26 -3.17 -13.44
CA LEU A 59 -3.87 -4.03 -12.44
C LEU A 59 -4.32 -5.38 -13.03
N ALA A 60 -4.89 -5.37 -14.22
CA ALA A 60 -5.25 -6.60 -14.93
C ALA A 60 -4.01 -7.44 -15.30
N GLN A 61 -2.89 -6.83 -15.64
CA GLN A 61 -1.63 -7.53 -15.89
C GLN A 61 -1.05 -8.13 -14.60
N ILE A 62 -1.10 -7.39 -13.49
CA ILE A 62 -0.70 -7.91 -12.17
C ILE A 62 -1.54 -9.13 -11.81
N GLU A 63 -2.86 -9.03 -11.94
CA GLU A 63 -3.76 -10.15 -11.69
C GLU A 63 -3.45 -11.37 -12.58
N SER A 64 -3.19 -11.16 -13.87
CA SER A 64 -2.86 -12.24 -14.81
C SER A 64 -1.50 -12.91 -14.54
N THR A 65 -0.58 -12.25 -13.82
CA THR A 65 0.71 -12.81 -13.41
C THR A 65 0.56 -13.74 -12.20
N LEU A 66 -0.48 -13.58 -11.42
CA LEU A 66 -0.83 -14.48 -10.32
C LEU A 66 -1.51 -15.74 -10.86
N ASN A 67 -1.25 -16.89 -10.25
CA ASN A 67 -1.95 -18.11 -10.63
C ASN A 67 -3.36 -18.18 -10.02
N GLN A 68 -4.20 -19.09 -10.51
CA GLN A 68 -5.58 -19.20 -10.06
C GLN A 68 -5.72 -19.47 -8.56
N GLU A 69 -4.79 -20.23 -7.97
CA GLU A 69 -4.81 -20.52 -6.54
C GLU A 69 -4.47 -19.29 -5.71
N GLN A 70 -3.49 -18.49 -6.15
CA GLN A 70 -3.14 -17.22 -5.52
C GLN A 70 -4.32 -16.23 -5.57
N ILE A 71 -4.96 -16.09 -6.72
CA ILE A 71 -6.15 -15.23 -6.87
C ILE A 71 -7.28 -15.71 -5.96
N LYS A 72 -7.51 -17.02 -5.91
CA LYS A 72 -8.54 -17.62 -5.05
C LYS A 72 -8.25 -17.32 -3.58
N LEU A 73 -7.01 -17.52 -3.12
CA LEU A 73 -6.61 -17.24 -1.74
C LEU A 73 -6.78 -15.75 -1.40
N ILE A 74 -6.38 -14.83 -2.28
CA ILE A 74 -6.58 -13.40 -2.08
C ILE A 74 -8.08 -13.06 -1.93
N ASN A 75 -8.93 -13.65 -2.76
CA ASN A 75 -10.38 -13.44 -2.68
C ASN A 75 -10.99 -14.02 -1.38
N GLU A 76 -10.49 -15.15 -0.92
CA GLU A 76 -10.93 -15.80 0.33
C GLU A 76 -10.52 -15.02 1.58
N MET A 77 -9.44 -14.23 1.51
CA MET A 77 -9.00 -13.36 2.60
C MET A 77 -10.00 -12.23 2.91
N ARG A 78 -10.88 -11.86 1.97
CA ARG A 78 -11.89 -10.80 2.11
C ARG A 78 -11.33 -9.53 2.75
N LEU A 79 -10.25 -9.02 2.16
CA LEU A 79 -9.50 -7.88 2.69
C LEU A 79 -10.36 -6.61 2.75
N THR A 80 -10.45 -6.03 3.93
CA THR A 80 -11.23 -4.83 4.25
C THR A 80 -10.32 -3.73 4.82
N GLN A 81 -10.92 -2.59 5.14
CA GLN A 81 -10.21 -1.49 5.80
C GLN A 81 -9.62 -1.91 7.17
N VAL A 82 -10.17 -2.92 7.81
CA VAL A 82 -9.65 -3.41 9.10
C VAL A 82 -8.31 -4.11 8.90
N GLU A 83 -8.19 -4.98 7.90
CA GLU A 83 -6.96 -5.71 7.60
C GLU A 83 -5.83 -4.79 7.15
N ILE A 84 -6.12 -3.76 6.32
CA ILE A 84 -5.07 -2.81 5.92
C ILE A 84 -4.61 -1.94 7.09
N GLN A 85 -5.51 -1.58 8.01
CA GLN A 85 -5.15 -0.85 9.23
C GLN A 85 -4.33 -1.70 10.18
N ALA A 86 -4.70 -2.97 10.38
CA ALA A 86 -3.92 -3.92 11.18
C ALA A 86 -2.51 -4.09 10.61
N TRP A 87 -2.41 -4.31 9.29
CA TRP A 87 -1.14 -4.39 8.59
C TRP A 87 -0.29 -3.12 8.77
N ALA A 88 -0.91 -1.93 8.68
CA ALA A 88 -0.22 -0.67 8.87
C ALA A 88 0.37 -0.55 10.28
N GLN A 89 -0.39 -0.94 11.31
CA GLN A 89 0.08 -0.94 12.70
C GLN A 89 1.24 -1.91 12.92
N GLU A 90 1.16 -3.12 12.38
CA GLU A 90 2.23 -4.13 12.47
C GLU A 90 3.53 -3.67 11.80
N ASN A 91 3.42 -2.85 10.74
CA ASN A 91 4.57 -2.28 10.03
C ASN A 91 5.02 -0.91 10.58
N GLY A 92 4.51 -0.49 11.75
CA GLY A 92 4.88 0.77 12.40
C GLY A 92 4.38 2.01 11.66
N ILE A 93 3.43 1.83 10.76
CA ILE A 93 2.76 2.92 10.05
C ILE A 93 1.62 3.40 10.95
N THR A 94 1.96 4.19 11.96
CA THR A 94 0.93 4.84 12.78
C THR A 94 0.27 5.92 11.94
N GLN A 95 -0.91 5.63 11.43
CA GLN A 95 -1.81 6.69 11.03
C GLN A 95 -2.07 7.54 12.26
N GLY A 96 -1.71 8.81 12.20
CA GLY A 96 -2.09 9.76 13.23
C GLY A 96 -3.62 9.80 13.34
N THR A 97 -4.16 8.88 14.10
CA THR A 97 -5.46 9.09 14.72
C THR A 97 -5.24 10.27 15.63
N GLY A 98 -5.70 11.44 15.18
CA GLY A 98 -5.64 12.68 15.95
C GLY A 98 -6.49 12.62 17.21
N THR A 99 -6.20 11.65 18.07
CA THR A 99 -6.55 11.64 19.48
C THR A 99 -5.29 12.06 20.20
N GLY A 100 -4.93 13.35 20.01
CA GLY A 100 -3.85 14.00 20.73
C GLY A 100 -4.18 14.07 22.19
N THR A 101 -3.85 13.04 22.95
CA THR A 101 -3.52 13.18 24.35
C THR A 101 -2.04 13.47 24.43
N GLY A 102 -1.63 14.58 23.82
CA GLY A 102 -0.30 15.15 23.95
C GLY A 102 -0.19 15.90 25.25
N MET A 103 0.25 15.27 26.31
CA MET A 103 0.96 15.91 27.38
C MET A 103 2.32 16.36 26.84
N GLY A 104 2.33 17.47 26.14
CA GLY A 104 3.51 18.20 25.72
C GLY A 104 3.44 19.59 26.32
N GLN A 105 4.01 19.78 27.48
CA GLN A 105 4.28 21.07 28.11
C GLN A 105 5.34 21.80 27.25
N GLY A 106 4.91 22.72 26.39
CA GLY A 106 5.78 23.53 25.53
C GLY A 106 5.11 24.86 25.20
N GLN A 107 5.30 25.82 26.05
CA GLN A 107 5.36 27.27 25.93
C GLN A 107 5.12 27.83 24.50
N GLY A 108 3.93 28.39 24.28
CA GLY A 108 3.56 29.04 23.01
C GLY A 108 2.16 29.64 23.07
N SER A 109 1.83 30.28 24.18
CA SER A 109 0.59 30.99 24.38
C SER A 109 0.75 32.43 23.91
N ASN A 110 0.36 32.73 22.67
CA ASN A 110 -0.15 34.05 22.25
C ASN A 110 -0.51 34.07 20.76
N LEU A 111 -1.13 33.01 20.27
CA LEU A 111 -1.72 33.08 18.94
C LEU A 111 -3.20 33.42 19.07
N SER A 112 -3.64 34.41 18.31
CA SER A 112 -5.05 34.79 18.27
C SER A 112 -5.94 33.65 17.76
N ALA A 113 -7.22 33.69 18.08
CA ALA A 113 -8.16 32.67 17.62
C ALA A 113 -8.18 32.56 16.08
N GLU A 114 -7.93 33.67 15.37
CA GLU A 114 -7.84 33.72 13.90
C GLU A 114 -6.57 33.06 13.36
N GLU A 115 -5.43 33.23 14.02
CA GLU A 115 -4.17 32.55 13.61
C GLU A 115 -4.23 31.04 13.89
N LYS A 116 -4.91 30.62 14.97
CA LYS A 116 -5.19 29.21 15.21
C LYS A 116 -6.10 28.63 14.14
N ALA A 117 -7.15 29.34 13.75
CA ALA A 117 -8.07 28.92 12.68
C ALA A 117 -7.37 28.83 11.33
N THR A 118 -6.49 29.78 11.02
CA THR A 118 -5.71 29.79 9.76
C THR A 118 -4.69 28.67 9.72
N ARG A 119 -3.98 28.38 10.82
CA ARG A 119 -3.07 27.23 10.91
C ARG A 119 -3.81 25.90 10.87
N GLN A 120 -4.99 25.86 11.48
CA GLN A 120 -5.84 24.65 11.45
C GLN A 120 -6.41 24.43 10.05
N ALA A 121 -6.73 25.49 9.31
CA ALA A 121 -7.17 25.40 7.92
C ALA A 121 -6.01 25.03 6.96
N LEU A 122 -4.79 25.47 7.24
CA LEU A 122 -3.59 25.12 6.44
C LEU A 122 -3.06 23.70 6.74
N ASN A 123 -3.21 23.24 8.00
CA ASN A 123 -2.77 21.90 8.40
C ASN A 123 -3.87 20.83 8.34
N ASN A 124 -5.10 21.23 8.08
CA ASN A 124 -6.22 20.33 7.88
C ASN A 124 -7.06 20.84 6.71
N PRO A 125 -6.57 20.69 5.47
CA PRO A 125 -7.45 20.88 4.33
C PRO A 125 -8.52 19.81 4.42
N THR A 126 -9.76 20.24 4.77
CA THR A 126 -11.01 19.47 4.64
C THR A 126 -10.81 17.97 4.77
N GLY A 127 -11.35 17.37 5.82
CA GLY A 127 -11.26 15.94 6.15
C GLY A 127 -11.49 15.00 4.97
N ASP A 128 -10.58 15.03 4.03
CA ASP A 128 -10.59 14.18 2.85
C ASP A 128 -9.95 12.84 3.22
N THR A 129 -10.81 11.87 3.44
CA THR A 129 -10.42 10.47 3.62
C THR A 129 -9.60 9.97 2.43
N SER A 130 -9.77 10.56 1.25
CA SER A 130 -9.03 10.23 0.02
C SER A 130 -7.52 10.41 0.17
N ASN A 131 -7.06 11.45 0.89
CA ASN A 131 -5.62 11.65 1.13
C ASN A 131 -5.02 10.59 2.07
N ARG A 132 -5.80 10.06 3.01
CA ARG A 132 -5.35 9.00 3.93
C ARG A 132 -5.27 7.65 3.22
N GLU A 133 -6.26 7.34 2.40
CA GLU A 133 -6.28 6.12 1.60
C GLU A 133 -5.16 6.11 0.56
N ASN A 134 -4.89 7.24 -0.09
CA ASN A 134 -3.76 7.38 -1.02
C ASN A 134 -2.42 7.21 -0.32
N SER A 135 -2.25 7.75 0.89
CA SER A 135 -1.02 7.59 1.67
C SER A 135 -0.77 6.14 2.07
N LEU A 136 -1.80 5.44 2.56
CA LEU A 136 -1.69 4.01 2.89
C LEU A 136 -1.43 3.15 1.65
N SER A 137 -2.11 3.45 0.55
CA SER A 137 -1.91 2.72 -0.71
C SER A 137 -0.50 2.89 -1.24
N SER A 138 0.10 4.09 -1.12
CA SER A 138 1.49 4.34 -1.52
C SER A 138 2.47 3.58 -0.63
N MET A 139 2.30 3.63 0.69
CA MET A 139 3.16 2.89 1.63
C MET A 139 3.06 1.38 1.43
N LEU A 140 1.85 0.88 1.22
CA LEU A 140 1.61 -0.53 0.91
C LEU A 140 2.31 -0.94 -0.37
N THR A 141 2.21 -0.12 -1.43
CA THR A 141 2.89 -0.38 -2.71
C THR A 141 4.41 -0.37 -2.55
N GLN A 142 4.97 0.57 -1.79
CA GLN A 142 6.42 0.61 -1.53
C GLN A 142 6.90 -0.63 -0.77
N LYS A 143 6.18 -1.05 0.26
CA LYS A 143 6.50 -2.28 1.01
C LYS A 143 6.43 -3.52 0.13
N LEU A 144 5.46 -3.58 -0.76
CA LEU A 144 5.34 -4.67 -1.72
C LEU A 144 6.53 -4.66 -2.72
N ILE A 145 6.92 -3.50 -3.23
CA ILE A 145 8.09 -3.35 -4.11
C ILE A 145 9.35 -3.85 -3.39
N GLU A 146 9.63 -3.40 -2.16
CA GLU A 146 10.77 -3.85 -1.36
C GLU A 146 10.76 -5.39 -1.17
N PHE A 147 9.60 -5.95 -0.89
CA PHE A 147 9.43 -7.40 -0.75
C PHE A 147 9.75 -8.13 -2.05
N LEU A 148 9.22 -7.68 -3.19
CA LEU A 148 9.44 -8.28 -4.49
C LEU A 148 10.90 -8.15 -4.96
N GLU A 149 11.56 -7.01 -4.68
CA GLU A 149 13.00 -6.81 -4.94
C GLU A 149 13.85 -7.80 -4.15
N SER A 150 13.56 -7.97 -2.87
CA SER A 150 14.26 -8.96 -2.03
C SER A 150 14.10 -10.38 -2.57
N LYS A 151 12.90 -10.71 -3.07
CA LYS A 151 12.58 -12.03 -3.60
C LYS A 151 13.21 -12.27 -4.97
N ALA A 152 13.22 -11.26 -5.83
CA ALA A 152 13.89 -11.30 -7.14
C ALA A 152 15.40 -11.40 -7.00
N SER A 153 16.01 -10.70 -6.04
CA SER A 153 17.45 -10.71 -5.79
C SER A 153 17.96 -12.08 -5.31
N LYS A 154 17.18 -12.80 -4.52
CA LYS A 154 17.55 -14.16 -4.08
C LYS A 154 17.69 -15.14 -5.24
N ASN A 155 16.99 -14.92 -6.34
CA ASN A 155 17.10 -15.77 -7.54
C ASN A 155 18.44 -15.56 -8.26
N HIS A 156 19.01 -14.35 -8.26
CA HIS A 156 20.30 -14.06 -8.89
C HIS A 156 21.47 -14.78 -8.19
N LEU A 157 21.45 -14.91 -6.88
CA LEU A 157 22.50 -15.58 -6.11
C LEU A 157 22.53 -17.11 -6.34
N HIS A 158 21.39 -17.72 -6.56
CA HIS A 158 21.31 -19.18 -6.79
C HIS A 158 21.90 -19.60 -8.14
N TRP A 159 21.91 -18.69 -9.12
CA TRP A 159 22.46 -18.95 -10.46
C TRP A 159 24.01 -18.97 -10.47
N PHE A 160 24.66 -18.21 -9.58
CA PHE A 160 26.13 -18.14 -9.51
C PHE A 160 26.78 -19.24 -8.69
N ILE A 161 26.02 -19.95 -7.86
CA ILE A 161 26.58 -21.00 -6.97
C ILE A 161 26.57 -22.39 -7.63
N ASN A 162 25.81 -22.61 -8.69
CA ASN A 162 25.65 -23.88 -9.39
C ASN A 162 26.39 -23.98 -10.75
N ARG A 163 27.48 -23.22 -10.92
CA ARG A 163 28.40 -23.42 -12.06
C ARG A 163 29.73 -23.95 -11.63
#